data_d18482f8d7eecd6db5063bf254ba2201
#
_entry.id   d18482f8d7eecd6db5063bf254ba2201
#
_cell.length_a   1.000
_cell.length_b   1.000
_cell.length_c   1.000
_cell.angle_alpha   90.00
_cell.angle_beta   90.00
_cell.angle_gamma   90.00
#
_symmetry.space_group_name_H-M   'P 1'
#
loop_
_entity.id
_entity.type
_entity.pdbx_description
1 polymer ?
#
loop_
_entity_poly.entity_id
_entity_poly.type
_entity_poly.pdbx_seq_one_letter_code
_entity_poly.pdbx_strand_id
1 'polypeptide(L)'
;MSAARDYGLDDDYQWPRPPQGGWTADDLDRLPNLPPHTELIDGSLVFVSPQTFFHMRTLRLLEAALLKQAPDEFDVYREFTVTLDKHNRPEPDVLVVRAGADTGPRTTRLLPDDVVVAIEVVSEDSVARDREMKPLKYAKAGIRHFWRVEENDGLPVVYVYELDPATAAYTPTGIFHDKLEVTVPFPVEIDLTAIDRRR
;
A
#
# COMPACT_ATOMS: atom_id res chain seq x y z
N MET A 1 35.14 -1.38 23.43
CA MET A 1 35.28 -0.42 22.33
C MET A 1 34.65 -1.05 21.09
N SER A 2 33.42 -0.66 20.73
CA SER A 2 32.75 -1.17 19.54
C SER A 2 33.21 -0.31 18.36
N ALA A 3 33.85 -0.93 17.38
CA ALA A 3 34.22 -0.27 16.14
C ALA A 3 32.91 0.05 15.37
N ALA A 4 32.63 1.33 15.16
CA ALA A 4 31.60 1.76 14.23
C ALA A 4 31.93 1.17 12.85
N ARG A 5 30.99 0.43 12.25
CA ARG A 5 31.14 -0.04 10.88
C ARG A 5 31.05 1.17 9.97
N ASP A 6 32.15 1.42 9.28
CA ASP A 6 32.20 2.37 8.17
C ASP A 6 31.38 1.76 7.01
N TYR A 7 30.21 2.30 6.74
CA TYR A 7 29.34 1.82 5.68
C TYR A 7 29.73 2.35 4.28
N GLY A 8 30.92 2.94 4.13
CA GLY A 8 31.45 3.30 2.81
C GLY A 8 30.47 4.09 1.94
N LEU A 9 29.67 4.96 2.57
CA LEU A 9 28.91 5.94 1.83
C LEU A 9 29.93 6.89 1.19
N ASP A 10 29.91 7.00 -0.14
CA ASP A 10 30.66 8.04 -0.83
C ASP A 10 30.39 9.36 -0.11
N ASP A 11 31.41 9.93 0.51
CA ASP A 11 31.30 11.20 1.25
C ASP A 11 30.77 12.36 0.40
N ASP A 12 30.69 12.18 -0.92
CA ASP A 12 30.18 13.12 -1.90
C ASP A 12 28.70 12.94 -2.27
N TYR A 13 27.98 11.89 -1.78
CA TYR A 13 26.56 11.72 -2.09
C TYR A 13 25.71 12.68 -1.28
N GLN A 14 25.36 13.80 -1.88
CA GLN A 14 24.39 14.74 -1.31
C GLN A 14 22.97 14.35 -1.75
N TRP A 15 22.16 13.96 -0.80
CA TRP A 15 20.71 13.81 -1.05
C TRP A 15 20.16 15.10 -1.65
N PRO A 16 19.38 15.02 -2.74
CA PRO A 16 18.77 16.20 -3.31
C PRO A 16 17.87 16.86 -2.25
N ARG A 17 18.02 18.18 -2.11
CA ARG A 17 17.18 18.94 -1.16
C ARG A 17 15.80 19.15 -1.76
N PRO A 18 14.72 19.00 -0.95
CA PRO A 18 13.38 19.28 -1.45
C PRO A 18 13.28 20.74 -1.90
N PRO A 19 12.56 21.00 -3.00
CA PRO A 19 12.26 22.36 -3.41
C PRO A 19 11.36 23.06 -2.38
N GLN A 20 11.22 24.37 -2.47
CA GLN A 20 10.25 25.10 -1.67
C GLN A 20 8.83 24.58 -1.98
N GLY A 21 8.15 24.03 -0.98
CA GLY A 21 6.84 23.37 -1.13
C GLY A 21 6.88 21.86 -1.22
N GLY A 22 8.06 21.23 -1.04
CA GLY A 22 8.23 19.76 -1.03
C GLY A 22 8.38 19.13 -2.41
N TRP A 23 8.57 17.81 -2.43
CA TRP A 23 8.65 17.03 -3.65
C TRP A 23 7.26 16.83 -4.28
N THR A 24 7.25 16.53 -5.56
CA THR A 24 6.05 16.20 -6.33
C THR A 24 6.04 14.73 -6.74
N ALA A 25 4.87 14.20 -7.07
CA ALA A 25 4.72 12.82 -7.54
C ALA A 25 5.60 12.50 -8.76
N ASP A 26 5.81 13.48 -9.65
CA ASP A 26 6.66 13.33 -10.84
C ASP A 26 8.16 13.29 -10.50
N ASP A 27 8.55 13.81 -9.33
CA ASP A 27 9.96 13.79 -8.91
C ASP A 27 10.40 12.38 -8.53
N LEU A 28 9.51 11.50 -8.07
CA LEU A 28 9.84 10.11 -7.76
C LEU A 28 10.42 9.37 -8.98
N ASP A 29 9.95 9.71 -10.18
CA ASP A 29 10.44 9.08 -11.42
C ASP A 29 11.76 9.70 -11.95
N ARG A 30 12.20 10.82 -11.35
CA ARG A 30 13.37 11.59 -11.82
C ARG A 30 14.52 11.64 -10.81
N LEU A 31 14.23 11.50 -9.53
CA LEU A 31 15.23 11.55 -8.48
C LEU A 31 16.19 10.34 -8.61
N PRO A 32 17.50 10.58 -8.64
CA PRO A 32 18.46 9.50 -8.74
C PRO A 32 18.58 8.74 -7.40
N ASN A 33 18.85 7.45 -7.51
CA ASN A 33 19.22 6.59 -6.37
C ASN A 33 18.21 6.56 -5.22
N LEU A 34 16.90 6.75 -5.52
CA LEU A 34 15.87 6.52 -4.50
C LEU A 34 15.87 5.04 -4.08
N PRO A 35 15.80 4.75 -2.77
CA PRO A 35 15.58 3.39 -2.31
C PRO A 35 14.30 2.81 -2.94
N PRO A 36 14.25 1.50 -3.20
CA PRO A 36 13.00 0.81 -3.54
C PRO A 36 11.89 1.14 -2.52
N HIS A 37 10.64 1.11 -2.96
CA HIS A 37 9.48 1.36 -2.12
C HIS A 37 9.47 2.75 -1.46
N THR A 38 10.07 3.75 -2.12
CA THR A 38 10.00 5.14 -1.64
C THR A 38 8.62 5.71 -1.95
N GLU A 39 7.92 6.14 -0.91
CA GLU A 39 6.64 6.84 -1.01
C GLU A 39 6.80 8.35 -0.98
N LEU A 40 5.81 9.08 -1.49
CA LEU A 40 5.67 10.52 -1.30
C LEU A 40 4.41 10.80 -0.48
N ILE A 41 4.60 11.41 0.70
CA ILE A 41 3.52 11.80 1.59
C ILE A 41 3.68 13.28 1.97
N ASP A 42 2.70 14.09 1.62
CA ASP A 42 2.70 15.55 1.84
C ASP A 42 3.99 16.24 1.37
N GLY A 43 4.51 15.82 0.20
CA GLY A 43 5.73 16.36 -0.39
C GLY A 43 7.02 15.91 0.28
N SER A 44 6.97 14.97 1.22
CA SER A 44 8.12 14.36 1.89
C SER A 44 8.35 12.94 1.39
N LEU A 45 9.61 12.59 1.13
CA LEU A 45 9.99 11.21 0.82
C LEU A 45 9.95 10.37 2.09
N VAL A 46 9.28 9.25 2.02
CA VAL A 46 9.17 8.26 3.10
C VAL A 46 9.87 6.99 2.63
N PHE A 47 10.86 6.56 3.39
CA PHE A 47 11.58 5.32 3.16
C PHE A 47 10.98 4.23 4.07
N VAL A 48 10.81 3.03 3.53
CA VAL A 48 10.27 1.91 4.28
C VAL A 48 11.38 1.05 4.87
N SER A 49 11.13 0.50 6.04
CA SER A 49 12.02 -0.47 6.70
C SER A 49 11.94 -1.84 6.03
N PRO A 50 12.95 -2.72 6.23
CA PRO A 50 12.87 -4.10 5.77
C PRO A 50 11.62 -4.80 6.31
N GLN A 51 10.92 -5.52 5.44
CA GLN A 51 9.67 -6.19 5.77
C GLN A 51 9.88 -7.39 6.70
N THR A 52 8.91 -7.63 7.60
CA THR A 52 8.86 -8.83 8.44
C THR A 52 8.35 -10.05 7.65
N PHE A 53 8.56 -11.26 8.19
CA PHE A 53 7.96 -12.47 7.61
C PHE A 53 6.43 -12.45 7.63
N PHE A 54 5.83 -11.86 8.67
CA PHE A 54 4.38 -11.67 8.74
C PHE A 54 3.89 -10.84 7.55
N HIS A 55 4.48 -9.66 7.35
CA HIS A 55 4.13 -8.76 6.25
C HIS A 55 4.23 -9.47 4.89
N MET A 56 5.39 -10.03 4.56
CA MET A 56 5.62 -10.73 3.30
C MET A 56 4.63 -11.90 3.07
N ARG A 57 4.31 -12.68 4.12
CA ARG A 57 3.38 -13.81 4.01
C ARG A 57 1.94 -13.35 3.84
N THR A 58 1.56 -12.27 4.53
CA THR A 58 0.25 -11.64 4.40
C THR A 58 0.03 -11.10 2.98
N LEU A 59 1.00 -10.37 2.42
CA LEU A 59 0.93 -9.91 1.04
C LEU A 59 0.70 -11.08 0.07
N ARG A 60 1.49 -12.15 0.20
CA ARG A 60 1.37 -13.32 -0.65
C ARG A 60 0.00 -14.00 -0.52
N LEU A 61 -0.53 -14.11 0.71
CA LEU A 61 -1.84 -14.71 0.96
C LEU A 61 -2.95 -13.90 0.28
N LEU A 62 -2.96 -12.59 0.50
CA LEU A 62 -3.98 -11.68 -0.03
C LEU A 62 -3.92 -11.62 -1.56
N GLU A 63 -2.72 -11.37 -2.12
CA GLU A 63 -2.53 -11.32 -3.58
C GLU A 63 -2.99 -12.60 -4.26
N ALA A 64 -2.54 -13.76 -3.79
CA ALA A 64 -2.91 -15.05 -4.40
C ALA A 64 -4.41 -15.36 -4.31
N ALA A 65 -5.04 -15.00 -3.19
CA ALA A 65 -6.46 -15.22 -3.00
C ALA A 65 -7.32 -14.27 -3.85
N LEU A 66 -6.91 -13.01 -3.95
CA LEU A 66 -7.60 -12.00 -4.76
C LEU A 66 -7.45 -12.31 -6.26
N LEU A 67 -6.24 -12.62 -6.75
CA LEU A 67 -6.00 -13.02 -8.15
C LEU A 67 -6.86 -14.22 -8.56
N LYS A 68 -7.08 -15.16 -7.66
CA LYS A 68 -7.89 -16.36 -7.94
C LYS A 68 -9.38 -16.05 -8.06
N GLN A 69 -9.86 -15.00 -7.40
CA GLN A 69 -11.30 -14.73 -7.23
C GLN A 69 -11.76 -13.46 -7.94
N ALA A 70 -10.82 -12.60 -8.36
CA ALA A 70 -11.15 -11.40 -9.11
C ALA A 70 -11.82 -11.75 -10.44
N PRO A 71 -12.97 -11.14 -10.76
CA PRO A 71 -13.55 -11.20 -12.09
C PRO A 71 -12.65 -10.51 -13.14
N ASP A 72 -12.86 -10.82 -14.42
CA ASP A 72 -12.05 -10.33 -15.55
C ASP A 72 -12.01 -8.78 -15.69
N GLU A 73 -12.94 -8.07 -15.06
CA GLU A 73 -12.95 -6.61 -15.00
C GLU A 73 -11.96 -6.01 -13.99
N PHE A 74 -11.26 -6.85 -13.20
CA PHE A 74 -10.28 -6.42 -12.20
C PHE A 74 -8.96 -7.16 -12.34
N ASP A 75 -7.88 -6.41 -12.04
CA ASP A 75 -6.54 -6.95 -11.86
C ASP A 75 -6.09 -6.75 -10.41
N VAL A 76 -5.08 -7.51 -9.99
CA VAL A 76 -4.49 -7.41 -8.65
C VAL A 76 -3.00 -7.14 -8.76
N TYR A 77 -2.54 -6.08 -8.12
CA TYR A 77 -1.13 -5.72 -8.07
C TYR A 77 -0.64 -5.61 -6.64
N ARG A 78 0.65 -5.72 -6.47
CA ARG A 78 1.33 -5.61 -5.20
C ARG A 78 2.42 -4.56 -5.27
N GLU A 79 2.56 -3.76 -4.18
CA GLU A 79 3.66 -2.82 -4.03
C GLU A 79 3.80 -1.90 -5.25
N PHE A 80 2.70 -1.26 -5.62
CA PHE A 80 2.66 -0.39 -6.80
C PHE A 80 2.08 0.98 -6.46
N THR A 81 2.77 2.05 -6.89
CA THR A 81 2.45 3.40 -6.46
C THR A 81 1.17 3.96 -7.07
N VAL A 82 0.44 4.77 -6.30
CA VAL A 82 -0.77 5.49 -6.73
C VAL A 82 -0.56 7.00 -6.56
N THR A 83 -0.63 7.76 -7.63
CA THR A 83 -0.56 9.22 -7.57
C THR A 83 -1.92 9.78 -7.17
N LEU A 84 -2.09 10.10 -5.88
CA LEU A 84 -3.33 10.64 -5.34
C LEU A 84 -3.51 12.13 -5.68
N ASP A 85 -2.42 12.86 -5.60
CA ASP A 85 -2.33 14.28 -5.97
C ASP A 85 -0.86 14.67 -6.22
N LYS A 86 -0.61 15.98 -6.40
CA LYS A 86 0.73 16.51 -6.70
C LYS A 86 1.79 16.13 -5.65
N HIS A 87 1.40 16.01 -4.38
CA HIS A 87 2.31 15.82 -3.24
C HIS A 87 2.11 14.50 -2.50
N ASN A 88 1.26 13.61 -3.04
CA ASN A 88 0.96 12.32 -2.44
C ASN A 88 1.00 11.22 -3.49
N ARG A 89 1.95 10.30 -3.33
CA ARG A 89 2.12 9.09 -4.14
C ARG A 89 2.56 7.95 -3.23
N PRO A 90 1.63 7.40 -2.43
CA PRO A 90 1.86 6.20 -1.62
C PRO A 90 2.01 4.96 -2.50
N GLU A 91 2.52 3.89 -1.88
CA GLU A 91 2.65 2.57 -2.46
C GLU A 91 1.86 1.56 -1.61
N PRO A 92 0.57 1.35 -1.89
CA PRO A 92 -0.22 0.35 -1.17
C PRO A 92 0.36 -1.06 -1.32
N ASP A 93 0.30 -1.84 -0.26
CA ASP A 93 0.85 -3.19 -0.20
C ASP A 93 0.18 -4.16 -1.20
N VAL A 94 -1.15 -4.09 -1.32
CA VAL A 94 -1.92 -4.82 -2.34
C VAL A 94 -3.02 -3.91 -2.88
N LEU A 95 -3.28 -4.03 -4.17
CA LEU A 95 -4.26 -3.23 -4.90
C LEU A 95 -5.18 -4.14 -5.71
N VAL A 96 -6.48 -3.88 -5.67
CA VAL A 96 -7.41 -4.32 -6.71
C VAL A 96 -7.69 -3.12 -7.60
N VAL A 97 -7.48 -3.28 -8.89
CA VAL A 97 -7.61 -2.21 -9.88
C VAL A 97 -8.57 -2.63 -11.02
N ARG A 98 -9.04 -1.66 -11.78
CA ARG A 98 -9.81 -1.94 -12.99
C ARG A 98 -8.93 -2.58 -14.04
N ALA A 99 -9.44 -3.57 -14.76
CA ALA A 99 -8.76 -4.13 -15.92
C ALA A 99 -8.45 -3.02 -16.93
N GLY A 100 -7.21 -3.03 -17.46
CA GLY A 100 -6.72 -2.00 -18.39
C GLY A 100 -6.08 -0.79 -17.72
N ALA A 101 -5.95 -0.76 -16.39
CA ALA A 101 -5.14 0.24 -15.68
C ALA A 101 -3.65 0.14 -16.04
N ASP A 102 -3.18 -1.04 -16.45
CA ASP A 102 -1.84 -1.21 -17.00
C ASP A 102 -1.76 -0.59 -18.40
N THR A 103 -1.08 0.53 -18.52
CA THR A 103 -0.85 1.26 -19.78
C THR A 103 0.45 0.87 -20.47
N GLY A 104 1.16 -0.13 -19.93
CA GLY A 104 2.36 -0.68 -20.55
C GLY A 104 3.54 -0.88 -19.58
N PRO A 105 4.59 -1.59 -20.04
CA PRO A 105 5.68 -2.11 -19.18
C PRO A 105 6.57 -1.04 -18.54
N ARG A 106 6.38 0.22 -18.87
CA ARG A 106 7.10 1.34 -18.28
C ARG A 106 6.23 2.21 -17.37
N THR A 107 5.00 1.80 -17.11
CA THR A 107 4.11 2.45 -16.14
C THR A 107 4.71 2.27 -14.74
N THR A 108 4.83 3.37 -14.00
CA THR A 108 5.38 3.39 -12.64
C THR A 108 4.33 3.77 -11.59
N ARG A 109 3.13 4.13 -12.02
CA ARG A 109 2.07 4.63 -11.14
C ARG A 109 0.67 4.36 -11.71
N LEU A 110 -0.28 4.24 -10.83
CA LEU A 110 -1.72 4.25 -11.10
C LEU A 110 -2.33 5.60 -10.75
N LEU A 111 -3.55 5.84 -11.22
CA LEU A 111 -4.40 6.95 -10.80
C LEU A 111 -5.49 6.44 -9.82
N PRO A 112 -6.05 7.30 -8.96
CA PRO A 112 -7.07 6.88 -8.00
C PRO A 112 -8.31 6.26 -8.65
N ASP A 113 -8.72 6.74 -9.83
CA ASP A 113 -9.89 6.23 -10.57
C ASP A 113 -9.70 4.78 -11.04
N ASP A 114 -8.47 4.33 -11.17
CA ASP A 114 -8.15 2.93 -11.53
C ASP A 114 -8.23 2.00 -10.32
N VAL A 115 -8.06 2.54 -9.11
CA VAL A 115 -7.98 1.76 -7.87
C VAL A 115 -9.37 1.50 -7.30
N VAL A 116 -9.70 0.23 -7.11
CA VAL A 116 -10.97 -0.22 -6.52
C VAL A 116 -10.82 -0.52 -5.03
N VAL A 117 -9.75 -1.22 -4.66
CA VAL A 117 -9.39 -1.50 -3.26
C VAL A 117 -7.92 -1.17 -3.04
N ALA A 118 -7.62 -0.38 -2.02
CA ALA A 118 -6.27 -0.23 -1.48
C ALA A 118 -6.16 -1.02 -0.18
N ILE A 119 -5.08 -1.79 -0.02
CA ILE A 119 -4.84 -2.64 1.15
C ILE A 119 -3.47 -2.29 1.72
N GLU A 120 -3.44 -2.04 3.04
CA GLU A 120 -2.22 -1.77 3.81
C GLU A 120 -2.04 -2.83 4.90
N VAL A 121 -0.86 -3.41 4.97
CA VAL A 121 -0.44 -4.34 6.03
C VAL A 121 0.42 -3.58 7.02
N VAL A 122 -0.13 -3.24 8.16
CA VAL A 122 0.52 -2.38 9.16
C VAL A 122 1.79 -3.03 9.70
N SER A 123 2.89 -2.31 9.63
CA SER A 123 4.17 -2.63 10.28
C SER A 123 4.41 -1.71 11.47
N GLU A 124 5.36 -2.03 12.34
CA GLU A 124 5.72 -1.19 13.49
C GLU A 124 6.06 0.25 13.09
N ASP A 125 6.73 0.43 11.95
CA ASP A 125 7.16 1.75 11.45
C ASP A 125 6.04 2.51 10.72
N SER A 126 4.98 1.83 10.29
CA SER A 126 3.91 2.42 9.48
C SER A 126 2.62 2.71 10.24
N VAL A 127 2.53 2.35 11.52
CA VAL A 127 1.30 2.41 12.33
C VAL A 127 0.51 3.72 12.15
N ALA A 128 1.14 4.87 12.36
CA ALA A 128 0.46 6.16 12.24
C ALA A 128 0.07 6.47 10.79
N ARG A 129 0.91 6.07 9.81
CA ARG A 129 0.62 6.28 8.39
C ARG A 129 -0.57 5.45 7.93
N ASP A 130 -0.57 4.15 8.22
CA ASP A 130 -1.56 3.22 7.69
C ASP A 130 -2.88 3.23 8.46
N ARG A 131 -2.86 3.67 9.74
CA ARG A 131 -4.08 3.82 10.54
C ARG A 131 -4.76 5.17 10.39
N GLU A 132 -4.00 6.23 10.14
CA GLU A 132 -4.52 7.61 10.21
C GLU A 132 -4.32 8.38 8.90
N MET A 133 -3.07 8.46 8.39
CA MET A 133 -2.74 9.37 7.28
C MET A 133 -3.20 8.85 5.91
N LYS A 134 -2.80 7.62 5.55
CA LYS A 134 -3.13 7.03 4.23
C LYS A 134 -4.64 6.85 4.03
N PRO A 135 -5.44 6.36 5.02
CA PRO A 135 -6.90 6.27 4.84
C PRO A 135 -7.56 7.61 4.52
N LEU A 136 -7.15 8.68 5.18
CA LEU A 136 -7.68 10.03 4.87
C LEU A 136 -7.34 10.47 3.46
N LYS A 137 -6.13 10.16 2.98
CA LYS A 137 -5.70 10.50 1.62
C LYS A 137 -6.40 9.67 0.56
N TYR A 138 -6.55 8.36 0.78
CA TYR A 138 -7.30 7.46 -0.10
C TYR A 138 -8.77 7.86 -0.19
N ALA A 139 -9.41 8.16 0.94
CA ALA A 139 -10.79 8.63 0.98
C ALA A 139 -10.97 9.94 0.21
N LYS A 140 -10.06 10.92 0.42
CA LYS A 140 -10.07 12.20 -0.30
C LYS A 140 -9.85 12.03 -1.81
N ALA A 141 -9.06 11.04 -2.22
CA ALA A 141 -8.82 10.69 -3.60
C ALA A 141 -9.97 9.88 -4.24
N GLY A 142 -10.98 9.46 -3.46
CA GLY A 142 -12.16 8.76 -3.94
C GLY A 142 -12.01 7.25 -4.10
N ILE A 143 -10.97 6.63 -3.54
CA ILE A 143 -10.80 5.17 -3.55
C ILE A 143 -11.92 4.56 -2.71
N ARG A 144 -12.73 3.67 -3.30
CA ARG A 144 -14.00 3.23 -2.69
C ARG A 144 -13.82 2.27 -1.53
N HIS A 145 -12.85 1.36 -1.60
CA HIS A 145 -12.65 0.33 -0.59
C HIS A 145 -11.23 0.41 -0.05
N PHE A 146 -11.12 0.33 1.26
CA PHE A 146 -9.84 0.30 1.95
C PHE A 146 -9.82 -0.86 2.94
N TRP A 147 -8.77 -1.67 2.92
CA TRP A 147 -8.55 -2.70 3.91
C TRP A 147 -7.27 -2.40 4.67
N ARG A 148 -7.35 -2.48 5.98
CA ARG A 148 -6.19 -2.42 6.85
C ARG A 148 -5.99 -3.78 7.50
N VAL A 149 -4.78 -4.31 7.40
CA VAL A 149 -4.43 -5.62 7.95
C VAL A 149 -3.43 -5.44 9.07
N GLU A 150 -3.71 -6.03 10.21
CA GLU A 150 -2.87 -5.95 11.40
C GLU A 150 -2.51 -7.34 11.89
N GLU A 151 -1.36 -7.46 12.55
CA GLU A 151 -0.96 -8.69 13.22
C GLU A 151 -1.64 -8.80 14.58
N ASN A 152 -2.21 -9.98 14.84
CA ASN A 152 -2.69 -10.37 16.15
C ASN A 152 -2.28 -11.83 16.43
N ASP A 153 -1.36 -12.04 17.36
CA ASP A 153 -0.82 -13.36 17.72
C ASP A 153 -0.32 -14.17 16.50
N GLY A 154 0.36 -13.50 15.56
CA GLY A 154 0.92 -14.11 14.36
C GLY A 154 -0.07 -14.31 13.21
N LEU A 155 -1.35 -13.99 13.40
CA LEU A 155 -2.39 -14.08 12.38
C LEU A 155 -2.84 -12.70 11.89
N PRO A 156 -3.25 -12.57 10.63
CA PRO A 156 -3.79 -11.32 10.12
C PRO A 156 -5.23 -11.09 10.60
N VAL A 157 -5.50 -9.87 11.04
CA VAL A 157 -6.85 -9.33 11.27
C VAL A 157 -7.12 -8.28 10.22
N VAL A 158 -8.19 -8.42 9.47
CA VAL A 158 -8.55 -7.52 8.37
C VAL A 158 -9.69 -6.60 8.79
N TYR A 159 -9.42 -5.30 8.78
CA TYR A 159 -10.41 -4.24 8.98
C TYR A 159 -10.85 -3.73 7.60
N VAL A 160 -12.11 -3.88 7.28
CA VAL A 160 -12.68 -3.49 5.98
C VAL A 160 -13.46 -2.19 6.12
N TYR A 161 -13.22 -1.28 5.18
CA TYR A 161 -13.85 0.03 5.15
C TYR A 161 -14.41 0.33 3.76
N GLU A 162 -15.53 1.05 3.74
CA GLU A 162 -16.13 1.61 2.53
C GLU A 162 -16.19 3.13 2.61
N LEU A 163 -15.93 3.79 1.50
CA LEU A 163 -16.01 5.24 1.38
C LEU A 163 -17.47 5.69 1.40
N ASP A 164 -17.83 6.52 2.36
CA ASP A 164 -19.06 7.29 2.31
C ASP A 164 -18.83 8.52 1.42
N PRO A 165 -19.45 8.59 0.24
CA PRO A 165 -19.22 9.67 -0.70
C PRO A 165 -19.78 11.03 -0.19
N ALA A 166 -20.71 11.03 0.76
CA ALA A 166 -21.29 12.26 1.30
C ALA A 166 -20.34 12.96 2.26
N THR A 167 -19.55 12.18 3.01
CA THR A 167 -18.61 12.71 4.00
C THR A 167 -17.15 12.67 3.54
N ALA A 168 -16.87 11.98 2.42
CA ALA A 168 -15.52 11.66 1.95
C ALA A 168 -14.66 11.01 3.04
N ALA A 169 -15.27 10.14 3.86
CA ALA A 169 -14.63 9.42 4.94
C ALA A 169 -14.94 7.91 4.85
N TYR A 170 -14.02 7.10 5.34
CA TYR A 170 -14.23 5.66 5.43
C TYR A 170 -15.08 5.28 6.63
N THR A 171 -16.07 4.41 6.39
CA THR A 171 -16.88 3.78 7.42
C THR A 171 -16.47 2.31 7.54
N PRO A 172 -16.19 1.79 8.76
CA PRO A 172 -15.88 0.39 8.94
C PRO A 172 -17.12 -0.46 8.65
N THR A 173 -16.94 -1.50 7.81
CA THR A 173 -18.01 -2.44 7.42
C THR A 173 -17.79 -3.84 7.95
N GLY A 174 -16.56 -4.16 8.41
CA GLY A 174 -16.28 -5.45 9.03
C GLY A 174 -14.89 -5.54 9.65
N ILE A 175 -14.75 -6.48 10.61
CA ILE A 175 -13.47 -6.90 11.20
C ILE A 175 -13.44 -8.43 11.12
N PHE A 176 -12.40 -8.97 10.51
CA PHE A 176 -12.29 -10.40 10.21
C PHE A 176 -11.01 -10.97 10.81
N HIS A 177 -11.12 -12.06 11.54
CA HIS A 177 -10.02 -12.74 12.22
C HIS A 177 -9.57 -14.01 11.50
N ASP A 178 -10.37 -15.06 11.50
CA ASP A 178 -9.95 -16.36 10.92
C ASP A 178 -10.26 -16.49 9.44
N LYS A 179 -11.33 -15.82 9.00
CA LYS A 179 -11.86 -15.86 7.64
C LYS A 179 -12.35 -14.48 7.26
N LEU A 180 -11.80 -13.96 6.17
CA LEU A 180 -12.34 -12.78 5.50
C LEU A 180 -13.46 -13.24 4.55
N GLU A 181 -14.62 -12.61 4.65
CA GLU A 181 -15.74 -12.83 3.73
C GLU A 181 -16.43 -11.49 3.43
N VAL A 182 -16.30 -11.01 2.21
CA VAL A 182 -16.90 -9.76 1.74
C VAL A 182 -17.64 -9.99 0.43
N THR A 183 -18.63 -9.15 0.16
CA THR A 183 -19.42 -9.20 -1.08
C THR A 183 -19.10 -8.08 -2.05
N VAL A 184 -18.41 -7.04 -1.59
CA VAL A 184 -18.02 -5.88 -2.38
C VAL A 184 -16.50 -5.67 -2.33
N PRO A 185 -15.88 -5.23 -3.43
CA PRO A 185 -16.44 -4.88 -4.75
C PRO A 185 -16.88 -6.11 -5.55
N PHE A 186 -16.45 -7.30 -5.18
CA PHE A 186 -16.90 -8.61 -5.66
C PHE A 186 -16.81 -9.62 -4.52
N PRO A 187 -17.49 -10.79 -4.60
CA PRO A 187 -17.42 -11.79 -3.56
C PRO A 187 -15.99 -12.31 -3.37
N VAL A 188 -15.44 -12.20 -2.16
CA VAL A 188 -14.12 -12.69 -1.78
C VAL A 188 -14.20 -13.46 -0.48
N GLU A 189 -13.57 -14.63 -0.46
CA GLU A 189 -13.42 -15.47 0.72
C GLU A 189 -11.94 -15.86 0.91
N ILE A 190 -11.32 -15.50 2.04
CA ILE A 190 -9.92 -15.80 2.34
C ILE A 190 -9.81 -16.44 3.71
N ASP A 191 -9.23 -17.64 3.78
CA ASP A 191 -8.82 -18.29 5.04
C ASP A 191 -7.55 -17.60 5.56
N LEU A 192 -7.69 -16.72 6.53
CA LEU A 192 -6.60 -15.93 7.10
C LEU A 192 -5.63 -16.81 7.93
N THR A 193 -6.10 -17.98 8.40
CA THR A 193 -5.26 -18.96 9.13
C THR A 193 -4.26 -19.66 8.19
N ALA A 194 -4.44 -19.51 6.88
CA ALA A 194 -3.56 -20.14 5.88
C ALA A 194 -2.23 -19.38 5.68
N ILE A 195 -1.96 -18.30 6.41
CA ILE A 195 -0.74 -17.47 6.28
C ILE A 195 0.57 -18.30 6.34
N ASP A 196 0.61 -19.36 7.14
CA ASP A 196 1.79 -20.21 7.33
C ASP A 196 1.80 -21.48 6.46
N ARG A 197 0.75 -21.73 5.70
CA ARG A 197 0.69 -22.93 4.86
C ARG A 197 1.71 -22.83 3.72
N ARG A 198 2.70 -23.72 3.76
CA ARG A 198 3.58 -23.95 2.60
C ARG A 198 2.77 -24.73 1.57
N ARG A 199 2.62 -24.18 0.38
CA ARG A 199 2.09 -24.92 -0.77
C ARG A 199 3.21 -25.73 -1.42
#